data_7e7ff3f5fd93120f293b9cda724b5225
#
_entry.id   7e7ff3f5fd93120f293b9cda724b5225
#
_cell.length_a   1.000
_cell.length_b   1.000
_cell.length_c   1.000
_cell.angle_alpha   90.00
_cell.angle_beta   90.00
_cell.angle_gamma   90.00
#
_symmetry.space_group_name_H-M   'P 1'
#
loop_
_entity.id
_entity.type
_entity.pdbx_description
1 polymer ?
#
loop_
_entity_poly.entity_id
_entity_poly.type
_entity_poly.pdbx_seq_one_letter_code
_entity_poly.pdbx_strand_id
1 'polypeptide(L)'
;MSIHVHTQINGQAQEFLCEPDQSALEVLRDTLGLTGSKEGCNSGDCGACSVLLDGTLVCSCLVLGAELEGRKLTTIEGIAQGGRLHPVQQKLLEHNALQCGICIPGIVVAARALLDHDPDPDETAVRYWLAGNLCRCTGYDKIVRAVLDAAAMMRAAGGAA
;
A
#
# COMPACT_ATOMS: atom_id res chain seq x y z
N MET A 1 -8.68 -1.31 -28.61
CA MET A 1 -9.29 0.07 -28.52
C MET A 1 -8.91 0.57 -27.15
N SER A 2 -7.98 1.52 -27.09
CA SER A 2 -7.49 2.07 -25.81
C SER A 2 -8.51 3.05 -25.21
N ILE A 3 -8.59 3.07 -23.90
CA ILE A 3 -9.46 3.90 -23.08
C ILE A 3 -8.60 5.03 -22.50
N HIS A 4 -9.05 6.28 -22.65
CA HIS A 4 -8.39 7.44 -22.02
C HIS A 4 -8.95 7.63 -20.60
N VAL A 5 -8.08 7.65 -19.61
CA VAL A 5 -8.42 7.71 -18.18
C VAL A 5 -7.81 8.96 -17.55
N HIS A 6 -8.62 9.71 -16.80
CA HIS A 6 -8.19 10.84 -15.97
C HIS A 6 -8.37 10.46 -14.51
N THR A 7 -7.33 10.55 -13.71
CA THR A 7 -7.33 10.11 -12.32
C THR A 7 -6.42 11.00 -11.46
N GLN A 8 -6.41 10.77 -10.17
CA GLN A 8 -5.46 11.39 -9.27
C GLN A 8 -4.62 10.30 -8.59
N ILE A 9 -3.30 10.31 -8.81
CA ILE A 9 -2.38 9.33 -8.20
C ILE A 9 -1.41 10.07 -7.28
N ASN A 10 -1.36 9.67 -6.02
CA ASN A 10 -0.51 10.27 -5.00
C ASN A 10 -0.69 11.79 -4.87
N GLY A 11 -1.93 12.26 -5.04
CA GLY A 11 -2.28 13.68 -4.98
C GLY A 11 -2.00 14.48 -6.25
N GLN A 12 -1.49 13.86 -7.30
CA GLN A 12 -1.21 14.50 -8.60
C GLN A 12 -2.21 14.04 -9.66
N ALA A 13 -2.71 14.99 -10.46
CA ALA A 13 -3.53 14.66 -11.61
C ALA A 13 -2.68 13.88 -12.62
N GLN A 14 -3.22 12.79 -13.12
CA GLN A 14 -2.59 11.90 -14.09
C GLN A 14 -3.60 11.56 -15.19
N GLU A 15 -3.10 11.43 -16.41
CA GLU A 15 -3.86 10.91 -17.52
C GLU A 15 -3.04 9.86 -18.26
N PHE A 16 -3.70 8.80 -18.72
CA PHE A 16 -3.05 7.72 -19.46
C PHE A 16 -4.04 7.01 -20.39
N LEU A 17 -3.49 6.22 -21.30
CA LEU A 17 -4.24 5.28 -22.12
C LEU A 17 -4.03 3.88 -21.58
N CYS A 18 -5.09 3.09 -21.50
CA CYS A 18 -5.01 1.67 -21.16
C CYS A 18 -5.88 0.83 -22.09
N GLU A 19 -5.54 -0.46 -22.23
CA GLU A 19 -6.43 -1.41 -22.88
C GLU A 19 -7.57 -1.81 -21.94
N PRO A 20 -8.73 -2.24 -22.47
CA PRO A 20 -9.92 -2.53 -21.66
C PRO A 20 -9.74 -3.60 -20.57
N ASP A 21 -8.82 -4.54 -20.78
CA ASP A 21 -8.50 -5.66 -19.90
C ASP A 21 -7.25 -5.43 -19.06
N GLN A 22 -6.57 -4.29 -19.24
CA GLN A 22 -5.36 -3.95 -18.50
C GLN A 22 -5.67 -3.65 -17.03
N SER A 23 -4.98 -4.32 -16.11
CA SER A 23 -5.12 -4.09 -14.68
C SER A 23 -4.52 -2.75 -14.25
N ALA A 24 -4.98 -2.21 -13.13
CA ALA A 24 -4.40 -1.02 -12.51
C ALA A 24 -2.91 -1.25 -12.14
N LEU A 25 -2.53 -2.49 -11.75
CA LEU A 25 -1.15 -2.85 -11.48
C LEU A 25 -0.25 -2.67 -12.72
N GLU A 26 -0.69 -3.19 -13.87
CA GLU A 26 0.03 -3.03 -15.15
C GLU A 26 0.12 -1.57 -15.56
N VAL A 27 -0.97 -0.81 -15.44
CA VAL A 27 -0.95 0.65 -15.70
C VAL A 27 0.06 1.36 -14.81
N LEU A 28 0.05 1.08 -13.51
CA LEU A 28 1.00 1.70 -12.58
C LEU A 28 2.44 1.41 -12.97
N ARG A 29 2.76 0.14 -13.25
CA ARG A 29 4.14 -0.31 -13.46
C ARG A 29 4.65 -0.02 -14.86
N ASP A 30 3.85 -0.32 -15.89
CA ASP A 30 4.31 -0.35 -17.27
C ASP A 30 4.02 0.95 -18.01
N THR A 31 2.89 1.62 -17.68
CA THR A 31 2.50 2.88 -18.32
C THR A 31 3.04 4.09 -17.55
N LEU A 32 2.89 4.10 -16.22
CA LEU A 32 3.25 5.25 -15.38
C LEU A 32 4.62 5.14 -14.70
N GLY A 33 5.29 3.99 -14.79
CA GLY A 33 6.62 3.77 -14.19
C GLY A 33 6.61 3.72 -12.65
N LEU A 34 5.44 3.61 -12.01
CA LEU A 34 5.30 3.47 -10.56
C LEU A 34 5.51 2.00 -10.15
N THR A 35 6.77 1.59 -10.08
CA THR A 35 7.16 0.19 -9.87
C THR A 35 7.16 -0.26 -8.42
N GLY A 36 6.79 0.59 -7.48
CA GLY A 36 6.73 0.27 -6.05
C GLY A 36 5.71 -0.80 -5.72
N SER A 37 4.50 -0.74 -6.28
CA SER A 37 3.54 -1.85 -6.22
C SER A 37 4.09 -3.06 -6.95
N LYS A 38 4.08 -4.24 -6.31
CA LYS A 38 4.75 -5.45 -6.83
C LYS A 38 3.76 -6.48 -7.33
N GLU A 39 4.10 -7.13 -8.44
CA GLU A 39 3.41 -8.31 -8.91
C GLU A 39 3.97 -9.54 -8.20
N GLY A 40 3.12 -10.19 -7.37
CA GLY A 40 3.49 -11.42 -6.68
C GLY A 40 2.69 -12.63 -7.14
N CYS A 41 1.38 -12.48 -7.38
CA CYS A 41 0.51 -13.60 -7.78
C CYS A 41 -0.38 -13.28 -8.97
N ASN A 42 -0.73 -12.02 -9.19
CA ASN A 42 -1.67 -11.52 -10.20
C ASN A 42 -3.09 -12.14 -10.12
N SER A 43 -3.46 -12.64 -8.91
CA SER A 43 -4.74 -13.34 -8.62
C SER A 43 -5.44 -12.80 -7.37
N GLY A 44 -4.93 -11.72 -6.76
CA GLY A 44 -5.52 -11.11 -5.57
C GLY A 44 -5.13 -11.75 -4.23
N ASP A 45 -4.32 -12.83 -4.23
CA ASP A 45 -4.04 -13.60 -3.02
C ASP A 45 -2.92 -13.05 -2.15
N CYS A 46 -1.86 -12.46 -2.76
CA CYS A 46 -0.63 -12.17 -2.03
C CYS A 46 -0.53 -10.76 -1.44
N GLY A 47 -1.34 -9.81 -1.89
CA GLY A 47 -1.35 -8.43 -1.41
C GLY A 47 -0.10 -7.59 -1.71
N ALA A 48 0.89 -8.10 -2.46
CA ALA A 48 2.10 -7.33 -2.81
C ALA A 48 1.80 -6.09 -3.67
N CYS A 49 0.66 -6.08 -4.36
CA CYS A 49 0.16 -5.01 -5.20
C CYS A 49 -0.85 -4.09 -4.48
N SER A 50 -1.00 -4.18 -3.17
CA SER A 50 -1.95 -3.38 -2.39
C SER A 50 -1.78 -1.88 -2.61
N VAL A 51 -2.89 -1.18 -2.85
CA VAL A 51 -3.02 0.27 -3.01
C VAL A 51 -4.26 0.76 -2.28
N LEU A 52 -4.38 2.09 -2.08
CA LEU A 52 -5.63 2.69 -1.59
C LEU A 52 -6.37 3.33 -2.75
N LEU A 53 -7.56 2.84 -3.04
CA LEU A 53 -8.47 3.40 -4.02
C LEU A 53 -9.60 4.12 -3.29
N ASP A 54 -9.64 5.46 -3.39
CA ASP A 54 -10.52 6.32 -2.59
C ASP A 54 -10.48 6.02 -1.09
N GLY A 55 -9.27 5.72 -0.58
CA GLY A 55 -9.06 5.37 0.83
C GLY A 55 -9.31 3.91 1.19
N THR A 56 -9.87 3.11 0.28
CA THR A 56 -10.12 1.68 0.50
C THR A 56 -8.94 0.83 0.03
N LEU A 57 -8.50 -0.11 0.88
CA LEU A 57 -7.42 -1.04 0.55
C LEU A 57 -7.90 -2.06 -0.49
N VAL A 58 -7.21 -2.13 -1.63
CA VAL A 58 -7.52 -3.07 -2.72
C VAL A 58 -6.26 -3.68 -3.31
N CYS A 59 -6.39 -4.84 -3.95
CA CYS A 59 -5.34 -5.43 -4.78
C CYS A 59 -5.40 -4.84 -6.19
N SER A 60 -4.42 -4.04 -6.59
CA SER A 60 -4.42 -3.36 -7.90
C SER A 60 -4.40 -4.32 -9.10
N CYS A 61 -3.98 -5.57 -8.91
CA CYS A 61 -4.07 -6.61 -9.95
C CYS A 61 -5.51 -7.06 -10.26
N LEU A 62 -6.47 -6.76 -9.38
CA LEU A 62 -7.90 -7.08 -9.56
C LEU A 62 -8.78 -5.88 -9.93
N VAL A 63 -8.20 -4.70 -10.03
CA VAL A 63 -8.86 -3.46 -10.46
C VAL A 63 -8.47 -3.22 -11.91
N LEU A 64 -9.43 -2.90 -12.79
CA LEU A 64 -9.11 -2.52 -14.16
C LEU A 64 -8.54 -1.09 -14.22
N GLY A 65 -7.61 -0.85 -15.12
CA GLY A 65 -7.06 0.47 -15.36
C GLY A 65 -8.15 1.51 -15.68
N ALA A 66 -9.17 1.10 -16.44
CA ALA A 66 -10.33 1.92 -16.78
C ALA A 66 -11.19 2.32 -15.56
N GLU A 67 -11.22 1.51 -14.49
CA GLU A 67 -11.96 1.83 -13.26
C GLU A 67 -11.32 2.96 -12.43
N LEU A 68 -10.11 3.40 -12.80
CA LEU A 68 -9.46 4.53 -12.15
C LEU A 68 -10.01 5.89 -12.61
N GLU A 69 -10.88 5.93 -13.63
CA GLU A 69 -11.47 7.18 -14.12
C GLU A 69 -12.15 7.96 -12.98
N GLY A 70 -11.73 9.22 -12.80
CA GLY A 70 -12.26 10.13 -11.78
C GLY A 70 -11.93 9.75 -10.33
N ARG A 71 -11.12 8.70 -10.08
CA ARG A 71 -10.82 8.16 -8.75
C ARG A 71 -9.51 8.70 -8.20
N LYS A 72 -9.30 8.48 -6.88
CA LYS A 72 -8.05 8.82 -6.19
C LYS A 72 -7.32 7.55 -5.80
N LEU A 73 -6.08 7.41 -6.26
CA LEU A 73 -5.23 6.26 -5.95
C LEU A 73 -4.03 6.70 -5.12
N THR A 74 -3.75 5.96 -4.05
CA THR A 74 -2.50 6.11 -3.30
C THR A 74 -1.70 4.82 -3.38
N THR A 75 -0.49 4.92 -3.91
CA THR A 75 0.49 3.83 -3.98
C THR A 75 1.57 4.01 -2.92
N ILE A 76 2.48 3.05 -2.81
CA ILE A 76 3.60 3.13 -1.86
C ILE A 76 4.44 4.41 -2.05
N GLU A 77 4.57 4.90 -3.28
CA GLU A 77 5.31 6.13 -3.59
C GLU A 77 4.68 7.37 -2.96
N GLY A 78 3.38 7.35 -2.67
CA GLY A 78 2.65 8.44 -2.02
C GLY A 78 2.57 8.33 -0.50
N ILE A 79 3.13 7.30 0.13
CA ILE A 79 3.05 7.11 1.58
C ILE A 79 4.03 8.03 2.32
N ALA A 80 5.27 8.15 1.85
CA ALA A 80 6.22 9.12 2.37
C ALA A 80 5.87 10.53 1.87
N GLN A 81 5.94 11.54 2.73
CA GLN A 81 5.60 12.91 2.37
C GLN A 81 6.72 13.88 2.73
N GLY A 82 7.05 14.78 1.81
CA GLY A 82 8.06 15.82 2.03
C GLY A 82 9.44 15.27 2.42
N GLY A 83 9.82 14.11 1.87
CA GLY A 83 11.09 13.44 2.17
C GLY A 83 11.13 12.75 3.55
N ARG A 84 10.02 12.72 4.29
CA ARG A 84 9.91 12.04 5.58
C ARG A 84 9.16 10.72 5.42
N LEU A 85 9.73 9.67 6.00
CA LEU A 85 9.09 8.36 6.05
C LEU A 85 7.83 8.41 6.92
N HIS A 86 6.81 7.68 6.51
CA HIS A 86 5.66 7.41 7.36
C HIS A 86 6.09 6.56 8.57
N PRO A 87 5.48 6.71 9.77
CA PRO A 87 5.85 5.91 10.96
C PRO A 87 5.95 4.41 10.71
N VAL A 88 5.05 3.84 9.93
CA VAL A 88 5.11 2.42 9.53
C VAL A 88 6.41 2.10 8.80
N GLN A 89 6.82 2.93 7.83
CA GLN A 89 8.06 2.72 7.07
C GLN A 89 9.29 2.84 8.00
N GLN A 90 9.29 3.85 8.86
CA GLN A 90 10.37 4.06 9.82
C GLN A 90 10.52 2.85 10.77
N LYS A 91 9.41 2.39 11.36
CA LYS A 91 9.44 1.27 12.31
C LYS A 91 9.81 -0.06 11.66
N LEU A 92 9.41 -0.31 10.41
CA LEU A 92 9.86 -1.49 9.67
C LEU A 92 11.38 -1.52 9.49
N LEU A 93 12.01 -0.35 9.27
CA LEU A 93 13.48 -0.23 9.19
C LEU A 93 14.12 -0.44 10.57
N GLU A 94 13.63 0.23 11.62
CA GLU A 94 14.16 0.13 12.98
C GLU A 94 14.12 -1.31 13.52
N HIS A 95 13.05 -2.05 13.24
CA HIS A 95 12.89 -3.45 13.63
C HIS A 95 13.64 -4.45 12.72
N ASN A 96 14.30 -3.98 11.65
CA ASN A 96 14.83 -4.86 10.61
C ASN A 96 13.78 -5.88 10.15
N ALA A 97 12.56 -5.41 9.89
CA ALA A 97 11.38 -6.22 9.60
C ALA A 97 11.25 -6.58 8.12
N LEU A 98 12.31 -6.45 7.35
CA LEU A 98 12.34 -6.74 5.91
C LEU A 98 13.54 -7.62 5.55
N GLN A 99 13.39 -8.40 4.48
CA GLN A 99 14.46 -9.22 3.90
C GLN A 99 14.51 -8.98 2.39
N CYS A 100 13.82 -9.77 1.55
CA CYS A 100 13.83 -9.57 0.10
C CYS A 100 13.12 -8.27 -0.35
N GLY A 101 12.17 -7.76 0.42
CA GLY A 101 11.50 -6.49 0.19
C GLY A 101 10.26 -6.54 -0.72
N ILE A 102 9.95 -7.66 -1.38
CA ILE A 102 8.83 -7.76 -2.34
C ILE A 102 7.47 -7.50 -1.69
N CYS A 103 7.21 -8.02 -0.49
CA CYS A 103 5.94 -7.83 0.21
C CYS A 103 5.82 -6.44 0.88
N ILE A 104 6.93 -5.77 1.14
CA ILE A 104 6.97 -4.58 1.99
C ILE A 104 6.12 -3.41 1.47
N PRO A 105 6.12 -3.06 0.18
CA PRO A 105 5.24 -2.01 -0.32
C PRO A 105 3.77 -2.26 0.00
N GLY A 106 3.28 -3.47 -0.27
CA GLY A 106 1.90 -3.85 0.04
C GLY A 106 1.61 -3.85 1.54
N ILE A 107 2.54 -4.35 2.36
CA ILE A 107 2.42 -4.34 3.83
C ILE A 107 2.36 -2.91 4.37
N VAL A 108 3.17 -1.99 3.87
CA VAL A 108 3.16 -0.59 4.29
C VAL A 108 1.81 0.06 3.99
N VAL A 109 1.28 -0.13 2.77
CA VAL A 109 -0.03 0.42 2.38
C VAL A 109 -1.14 -0.18 3.24
N ALA A 110 -1.13 -1.51 3.45
CA ALA A 110 -2.11 -2.19 4.28
C ALA A 110 -2.04 -1.77 5.76
N ALA A 111 -0.83 -1.66 6.32
CA ALA A 111 -0.64 -1.19 7.69
C ALA A 111 -1.07 0.27 7.86
N ARG A 112 -0.80 1.13 6.88
CA ARG A 112 -1.31 2.50 6.85
C ARG A 112 -2.84 2.51 6.91
N ALA A 113 -3.51 1.73 6.05
CA ALA A 113 -4.95 1.62 6.03
C ALA A 113 -5.53 1.14 7.37
N LEU A 114 -4.86 0.18 8.02
CA LEU A 114 -5.24 -0.25 9.37
C LEU A 114 -5.20 0.91 10.36
N LEU A 115 -4.08 1.63 10.43
CA LEU A 115 -3.87 2.70 11.41
C LEU A 115 -4.74 3.94 11.15
N ASP A 116 -5.17 4.16 9.92
CA ASP A 116 -6.16 5.19 9.57
C ASP A 116 -7.57 4.77 10.05
N HIS A 117 -7.86 3.46 10.14
CA HIS A 117 -9.14 2.91 10.60
C HIS A 117 -9.16 2.67 12.12
N ASP A 118 -8.10 2.07 12.65
CA ASP A 118 -7.90 1.75 14.07
C ASP A 118 -6.53 2.27 14.52
N PRO A 119 -6.51 3.41 15.25
CA PRO A 119 -5.25 4.02 15.71
C PRO A 119 -4.56 3.26 16.84
N ASP A 120 -5.24 2.31 17.50
CA ASP A 120 -4.72 1.55 18.63
C ASP A 120 -5.01 0.04 18.52
N PRO A 121 -4.56 -0.60 17.41
CA PRO A 121 -4.83 -2.00 17.20
C PRO A 121 -4.03 -2.86 18.18
N ASP A 122 -4.63 -3.96 18.66
CA ASP A 122 -3.90 -5.01 19.34
C ASP A 122 -3.13 -5.90 18.35
N GLU A 123 -2.30 -6.79 18.89
CA GLU A 123 -1.50 -7.71 18.06
C GLU A 123 -2.38 -8.61 17.18
N THR A 124 -3.53 -9.04 17.70
CA THR A 124 -4.48 -9.90 16.98
C THR A 124 -5.08 -9.18 15.79
N ALA A 125 -5.50 -7.92 15.98
CA ALA A 125 -6.02 -7.07 14.92
C ALA A 125 -4.99 -6.85 13.81
N VAL A 126 -3.72 -6.54 14.17
CA VAL A 126 -2.63 -6.38 13.18
C VAL A 126 -2.40 -7.66 12.40
N ARG A 127 -2.32 -8.83 13.08
CA ARG A 127 -2.12 -10.13 12.42
C ARG A 127 -3.27 -10.47 11.47
N TYR A 128 -4.50 -10.24 11.90
CA TYR A 128 -5.68 -10.52 11.09
C TYR A 128 -5.75 -9.60 9.86
N TRP A 129 -5.48 -8.31 10.03
CA TRP A 129 -5.48 -7.34 8.94
C TRP A 129 -4.42 -7.64 7.87
N LEU A 130 -3.23 -8.04 8.31
CA LEU A 130 -2.12 -8.36 7.41
C LEU A 130 -2.19 -9.80 6.84
N ALA A 131 -3.20 -10.59 7.17
CA ALA A 131 -3.33 -11.96 6.68
C ALA A 131 -3.41 -12.05 5.15
N GLY A 132 -3.91 -11.00 4.48
CA GLY A 132 -3.94 -10.89 3.01
C GLY A 132 -2.63 -10.39 2.37
N ASN A 133 -1.60 -10.06 3.15
CA ASN A 133 -0.30 -9.58 2.67
C ASN A 133 0.78 -10.62 2.96
N LEU A 134 1.07 -11.49 1.98
CA LEU A 134 1.92 -12.66 2.19
C LEU A 134 3.41 -12.31 2.20
N CYS A 135 4.12 -12.77 3.23
CA CYS A 135 5.56 -12.70 3.33
C CYS A 135 6.15 -14.09 3.58
N ARG A 136 7.03 -14.56 2.68
CA ARG A 136 7.67 -15.86 2.80
C ARG A 136 8.96 -15.84 3.63
N CYS A 137 9.51 -14.64 3.90
CA CYS A 137 10.86 -14.50 4.47
C CYS A 137 10.88 -14.27 5.98
N THR A 138 10.01 -13.37 6.50
CA THR A 138 10.19 -12.74 7.83
C THR A 138 9.55 -13.50 8.99
N GLY A 139 8.55 -14.34 8.72
CA GLY A 139 7.73 -14.97 9.78
C GLY A 139 6.82 -13.99 10.53
N TYR A 140 6.67 -12.74 10.04
CA TYR A 140 5.75 -11.67 10.49
C TYR A 140 6.04 -11.04 11.85
N ASP A 141 6.66 -11.70 12.81
CA ASP A 141 6.80 -11.19 14.18
C ASP A 141 7.34 -9.75 14.23
N LYS A 142 8.45 -9.51 13.54
CA LYS A 142 9.05 -8.16 13.46
C LYS A 142 8.16 -7.15 12.73
N ILE A 143 7.41 -7.59 11.71
CA ILE A 143 6.46 -6.73 10.98
C ILE A 143 5.33 -6.30 11.91
N VAL A 144 4.75 -7.24 12.64
CA VAL A 144 3.65 -6.97 13.59
C VAL A 144 4.11 -6.01 14.68
N ARG A 145 5.29 -6.24 15.29
CA ARG A 145 5.86 -5.32 16.28
C ARG A 145 6.11 -3.93 15.72
N ALA A 146 6.63 -3.84 14.50
CA ALA A 146 6.86 -2.56 13.84
C ALA A 146 5.55 -1.77 13.62
N VAL A 147 4.46 -2.45 13.27
CA VAL A 147 3.14 -1.82 13.10
C VAL A 147 2.59 -1.32 14.44
N LEU A 148 2.70 -2.13 15.51
CA LEU A 148 2.28 -1.72 16.86
C LEU A 148 3.07 -0.51 17.36
N ASP A 149 4.39 -0.50 17.17
CA ASP A 149 5.24 0.64 17.54
C ASP A 149 4.95 1.88 16.69
N ALA A 150 4.60 1.71 15.41
CA ALA A 150 4.17 2.81 14.55
C ALA A 150 2.85 3.41 15.05
N ALA A 151 1.90 2.58 15.45
CA ALA A 151 0.64 3.02 16.06
C ALA A 151 0.90 3.85 17.32
N ALA A 152 1.75 3.36 18.24
CA ALA A 152 2.12 4.07 19.45
C ALA A 152 2.79 5.43 19.15
N MET A 153 3.69 5.46 18.17
CA MET A 153 4.36 6.69 17.72
C MET A 153 3.36 7.72 17.16
N MET A 154 2.39 7.28 16.35
CA MET A 154 1.38 8.16 15.76
C MET A 154 0.45 8.73 16.83
N ARG A 155 0.02 7.94 17.82
CA ARG A 155 -0.79 8.43 18.95
C ARG A 155 -0.05 9.47 19.80
N ALA A 156 1.24 9.22 20.09
CA ALA A 156 2.05 10.18 20.84
C ALA A 156 2.20 11.51 20.11
N ALA A 157 2.32 11.50 18.79
CA ALA A 157 2.39 12.71 17.96
C ALA A 157 1.04 13.46 17.89
N GLY A 158 -0.08 12.73 17.80
CA GLY A 158 -1.44 13.31 17.74
C GLY A 158 -1.95 13.84 19.07
N GLY A 159 -1.44 13.36 20.20
CA GLY A 159 -1.81 13.81 21.55
C GLY A 159 -1.06 15.07 22.04
N ALA A 160 -0.16 15.62 21.21
CA ALA A 160 0.63 16.82 21.53
C ALA A 160 0.11 18.09 20.84
N ALA A 161 -1.13 18.07 20.29
CA ALA A 161 -1.76 19.20 19.60
C ALA A 161 -2.89 19.82 20.43
#